data_dcadc0236d559d18a8a40127fe3ef2dd
#
_entry.id   dcadc0236d559d18a8a40127fe3ef2dd
#
_cell.length_a   1.000
_cell.length_b   1.000
_cell.length_c   1.000
_cell.angle_alpha   90.00
_cell.angle_beta   90.00
_cell.angle_gamma   90.00
#
_symmetry.space_group_name_H-M   'P 1'
#
loop_
_entity.id
_entity.type
_entity.pdbx_description
1 polymer ?
#
loop_
_entity_poly.entity_id
_entity_poly.type
_entity_poly.pdbx_seq_one_letter_code
_entity_poly.pdbx_strand_id
1 'polypeptide(L)'
;MRQTSIRGAMIAATAVLLLHGSPSHAQDENNGPMTWGEDAQYDQVVFIQFKPGKRERAMQIIAEKFVPASEKAGTSEPIWVEHFQTGKWDILLVWHLEGGTADLKWFRSPDNIKWFNALAELNGGQEAAQKLWDEFSSTIADSVTQLGHHHTAMAK
;
A
#
# COMPACT_ATOMS: atom_id res chain seq x y z
N MET A 1 -77.32 -45.25 34.13
CA MET A 1 -76.72 -46.17 35.12
C MET A 1 -75.26 -45.83 35.29
N ARG A 2 -74.93 -45.63 36.57
CA ARG A 2 -73.62 -45.58 37.20
C ARG A 2 -72.63 -44.46 36.83
N GLN A 3 -72.63 -43.54 37.77
CA GLN A 3 -71.49 -42.67 38.13
C GLN A 3 -70.29 -43.54 38.48
N THR A 4 -69.13 -43.06 38.22
CA THR A 4 -68.01 -43.21 39.11
C THR A 4 -67.09 -41.95 39.03
N SER A 5 -67.12 -41.29 40.16
CA SER A 5 -66.26 -40.23 40.61
C SER A 5 -64.88 -40.79 40.90
N ILE A 6 -63.78 -40.13 40.42
CA ILE A 6 -62.48 -40.28 41.06
C ILE A 6 -61.85 -38.90 41.25
N ARG A 7 -61.58 -38.72 42.53
CA ARG A 7 -60.98 -37.54 43.15
C ARG A 7 -59.53 -37.35 42.73
N GLY A 8 -59.11 -36.13 42.50
CA GLY A 8 -58.05 -35.42 43.17
C GLY A 8 -56.65 -35.95 43.07
N ALA A 9 -55.84 -35.11 42.46
CA ALA A 9 -54.49 -34.86 42.98
C ALA A 9 -54.06 -33.48 42.49
N MET A 10 -54.00 -32.52 43.41
CA MET A 10 -53.23 -31.26 43.18
C MET A 10 -51.75 -31.60 43.14
N ILE A 11 -51.17 -31.42 42.05
CA ILE A 11 -49.69 -31.37 41.95
C ILE A 11 -49.30 -29.89 41.86
N ALA A 12 -48.77 -29.40 42.97
CA ALA A 12 -48.12 -28.08 42.99
C ALA A 12 -46.87 -28.10 42.10
N ALA A 13 -47.00 -27.53 40.94
CA ALA A 13 -45.84 -27.32 40.07
C ALA A 13 -45.03 -26.13 40.61
N THR A 14 -43.95 -26.42 41.30
CA THR A 14 -42.94 -25.43 41.68
C THR A 14 -42.25 -24.94 40.41
N ALA A 15 -42.60 -23.74 39.99
CA ALA A 15 -41.88 -23.07 38.87
C ALA A 15 -40.48 -22.70 39.35
N VAL A 16 -39.49 -23.48 38.98
CA VAL A 16 -38.09 -23.09 39.08
C VAL A 16 -37.83 -22.07 37.97
N LEU A 17 -37.79 -20.80 38.35
CA LEU A 17 -37.26 -19.75 37.51
C LEU A 17 -35.75 -20.04 37.33
N LEU A 18 -35.40 -20.70 36.25
CA LEU A 18 -34.05 -20.69 35.74
C LEU A 18 -33.79 -19.29 35.18
N LEU A 19 -33.15 -18.48 35.99
CA LEU A 19 -32.47 -17.27 35.51
C LEU A 19 -31.38 -17.71 34.52
N HIS A 20 -31.77 -17.83 33.26
CA HIS A 20 -30.82 -17.88 32.19
C HIS A 20 -30.20 -16.49 32.14
N GLY A 21 -29.08 -16.30 32.85
CA GLY A 21 -28.17 -15.19 32.57
C GLY A 21 -27.81 -15.30 31.10
N SER A 22 -28.41 -14.44 30.27
CA SER A 22 -27.88 -14.21 28.94
C SER A 22 -26.43 -13.86 29.11
N PRO A 23 -25.49 -14.53 28.40
CA PRO A 23 -24.15 -14.04 28.38
C PRO A 23 -24.25 -12.61 27.84
N SER A 24 -23.95 -11.63 28.68
CA SER A 24 -23.67 -10.30 28.18
C SER A 24 -22.48 -10.48 27.23
N HIS A 25 -22.78 -10.52 25.94
CA HIS A 25 -21.74 -10.23 24.97
C HIS A 25 -21.24 -8.84 25.39
N ALA A 26 -20.07 -8.79 26.02
CA ALA A 26 -19.30 -7.59 26.07
C ALA A 26 -19.26 -7.13 24.59
N GLN A 27 -19.97 -6.08 24.27
CA GLN A 27 -19.81 -5.42 22.99
C GLN A 27 -18.34 -5.05 22.97
N ASP A 28 -17.62 -5.70 22.05
CA ASP A 28 -16.25 -5.34 21.75
C ASP A 28 -16.30 -3.84 21.41
N GLU A 29 -15.80 -3.00 22.31
CA GLU A 29 -15.73 -1.54 22.11
C GLU A 29 -14.89 -1.20 20.86
N ASN A 30 -14.28 -2.20 20.25
CA ASN A 30 -13.46 -2.14 19.04
C ASN A 30 -14.21 -2.38 17.72
N ASN A 31 -15.53 -2.41 17.70
CA ASN A 31 -16.29 -2.65 16.46
C ASN A 31 -16.56 -1.37 15.64
N GLY A 32 -15.85 -0.29 15.95
CA GLY A 32 -15.84 0.95 15.18
C GLY A 32 -14.83 0.96 14.04
N PRO A 33 -14.84 2.00 13.19
CA PRO A 33 -13.81 2.18 12.17
C PRO A 33 -12.43 2.23 12.83
N MET A 34 -11.51 1.40 12.33
CA MET A 34 -10.13 1.34 12.81
C MET A 34 -9.20 1.85 11.72
N THR A 35 -8.18 2.61 12.12
CA THR A 35 -7.05 2.98 11.25
C THR A 35 -5.92 1.98 11.44
N TRP A 36 -4.96 1.96 10.53
CA TRP A 36 -3.75 1.16 10.66
C TRP A 36 -2.82 1.62 11.79
N GLY A 37 -3.16 2.72 12.47
CA GLY A 37 -2.36 3.35 13.50
C GLY A 37 -1.53 4.53 12.98
N GLU A 38 -1.05 5.36 13.90
CA GLU A 38 -0.25 6.55 13.58
C GLU A 38 1.16 6.20 13.06
N ASP A 39 1.63 4.98 13.34
CA ASP A 39 2.92 4.45 12.90
C ASP A 39 2.88 3.80 11.50
N ALA A 40 1.71 3.72 10.87
CA ALA A 40 1.57 3.23 9.51
C ALA A 40 2.12 4.25 8.52
N GLN A 41 3.16 3.86 7.81
CA GLN A 41 3.76 4.66 6.74
C GLN A 41 3.40 4.06 5.40
N TYR A 42 2.95 4.91 4.47
CA TYR A 42 2.48 4.46 3.16
C TYR A 42 3.59 4.53 2.13
N ASP A 43 3.68 3.47 1.33
CA ASP A 43 4.69 3.34 0.29
C ASP A 43 4.06 3.01 -1.06
N GLN A 44 4.67 3.55 -2.09
CA GLN A 44 4.43 3.16 -3.46
C GLN A 44 5.52 2.18 -3.89
N VAL A 45 5.12 0.95 -4.23
CA VAL A 45 6.01 -0.13 -4.65
C VAL A 45 5.89 -0.30 -6.16
N VAL A 46 6.98 -0.09 -6.88
CA VAL A 46 7.02 -0.14 -8.34
C VAL A 46 7.88 -1.32 -8.78
N PHE A 47 7.28 -2.24 -9.50
CA PHE A 47 7.98 -3.33 -10.17
C PHE A 47 8.16 -3.00 -11.64
N ILE A 48 9.34 -3.21 -12.18
CA ILE A 48 9.64 -2.96 -13.59
C ILE A 48 10.28 -4.20 -14.22
N GLN A 49 9.77 -4.56 -15.39
CA GLN A 49 10.38 -5.51 -16.31
C GLN A 49 10.88 -4.76 -17.53
N PHE A 50 12.15 -4.94 -17.87
CA PHE A 50 12.70 -4.37 -19.10
C PHE A 50 12.53 -5.31 -20.28
N LYS A 51 12.49 -4.73 -21.47
CA LYS A 51 12.53 -5.50 -22.72
C LYS A 51 13.87 -6.23 -22.85
N PRO A 52 13.90 -7.38 -23.54
CA PRO A 52 15.13 -8.13 -23.77
C PRO A 52 16.27 -7.26 -24.29
N GLY A 53 17.40 -7.29 -23.61
CA GLY A 53 18.61 -6.51 -23.96
C GLY A 53 18.53 -5.01 -23.64
N LYS A 54 17.46 -4.52 -22.97
CA LYS A 54 17.31 -3.10 -22.65
C LYS A 54 17.64 -2.73 -21.20
N ARG A 55 17.78 -3.71 -20.32
CA ARG A 55 18.06 -3.48 -18.90
C ARG A 55 19.30 -2.62 -18.66
N GLU A 56 20.41 -2.95 -19.31
CA GLU A 56 21.67 -2.23 -19.13
C GLU A 56 21.52 -0.73 -19.49
N ARG A 57 20.90 -0.45 -20.64
CA ARG A 57 20.64 0.94 -21.05
C ARG A 57 19.70 1.67 -20.10
N ALA A 58 18.66 1.02 -19.64
CA ALA A 58 17.74 1.60 -18.64
C ALA A 58 18.47 1.95 -17.35
N MET A 59 19.29 1.04 -16.84
CA MET A 59 20.07 1.25 -15.62
C MET A 59 21.10 2.37 -15.79
N GLN A 60 21.72 2.48 -16.97
CA GLN A 60 22.61 3.59 -17.28
C GLN A 60 21.87 4.93 -17.25
N ILE A 61 20.67 5.03 -17.84
CA ILE A 61 19.86 6.26 -17.80
C ILE A 61 19.51 6.62 -16.36
N ILE A 62 19.10 5.65 -15.55
CA ILE A 62 18.80 5.89 -14.13
C ILE A 62 20.04 6.47 -13.43
N ALA A 63 21.17 5.78 -13.51
CA ALA A 63 22.37 6.15 -12.76
C ALA A 63 22.98 7.49 -13.25
N GLU A 64 23.04 7.72 -14.55
CA GLU A 64 23.76 8.88 -15.11
C GLU A 64 22.88 10.12 -15.29
N LYS A 65 21.54 9.95 -15.28
CA LYS A 65 20.61 11.04 -15.60
C LYS A 65 19.57 11.28 -14.53
N PHE A 66 18.88 10.22 -14.06
CA PHE A 66 17.76 10.37 -13.15
C PHE A 66 18.21 10.62 -11.71
N VAL A 67 19.22 9.87 -11.23
CA VAL A 67 19.79 10.09 -9.90
C VAL A 67 20.38 11.51 -9.77
N PRO A 68 21.24 12.01 -10.67
CA PRO A 68 21.71 13.38 -10.60
C PRO A 68 20.60 14.44 -10.68
N ALA A 69 19.49 14.15 -11.37
CA ALA A 69 18.34 15.05 -11.40
C ALA A 69 17.61 15.08 -10.05
N SER A 70 17.48 13.94 -9.36
CA SER A 70 16.90 13.86 -8.01
C SER A 70 17.75 14.62 -6.99
N GLU A 71 19.07 14.41 -7.00
CA GLU A 71 20.02 15.12 -6.14
C GLU A 71 19.92 16.64 -6.35
N LYS A 72 19.93 17.09 -7.61
CA LYS A 72 19.84 18.53 -7.96
C LYS A 72 18.49 19.13 -7.55
N ALA A 73 17.42 18.40 -7.70
CA ALA A 73 16.06 18.84 -7.35
C ALA A 73 15.79 18.82 -5.85
N GLY A 74 16.58 18.09 -5.07
CA GLY A 74 16.32 17.81 -3.66
C GLY A 74 15.00 17.07 -3.47
N THR A 75 14.65 16.17 -4.40
CA THR A 75 13.44 15.34 -4.32
C THR A 75 13.75 14.01 -3.67
N SER A 76 12.72 13.35 -3.13
CA SER A 76 12.86 12.04 -2.51
C SER A 76 13.41 11.00 -3.49
N GLU A 77 14.22 10.11 -2.96
CA GLU A 77 14.74 8.93 -3.63
C GLU A 77 13.97 7.68 -3.15
N PRO A 78 14.03 6.56 -3.89
CA PRO A 78 13.48 5.31 -3.38
C PRO A 78 14.14 4.95 -2.05
N ILE A 79 13.35 4.60 -1.05
CA ILE A 79 13.86 4.12 0.25
C ILE A 79 14.42 2.70 0.16
N TRP A 80 14.05 1.97 -0.88
CA TRP A 80 14.53 0.63 -1.18
C TRP A 80 14.61 0.39 -2.67
N VAL A 81 15.70 -0.23 -3.13
CA VAL A 81 15.90 -0.68 -4.52
C VAL A 81 16.37 -2.12 -4.49
N GLU A 82 15.66 -3.01 -5.17
CA GLU A 82 16.05 -4.41 -5.33
C GLU A 82 16.27 -4.75 -6.79
N HIS A 83 17.36 -5.44 -7.10
CA HIS A 83 17.70 -5.94 -8.42
C HIS A 83 17.50 -7.45 -8.48
N PHE A 84 16.48 -7.89 -9.18
CA PHE A 84 16.20 -9.31 -9.31
C PHE A 84 17.12 -9.98 -10.33
N GLN A 85 17.57 -11.20 -10.01
CA GLN A 85 18.39 -12.04 -10.88
C GLN A 85 17.55 -13.10 -11.59
N THR A 86 16.36 -13.39 -11.10
CA THR A 86 15.44 -14.41 -11.62
C THR A 86 14.00 -13.95 -11.48
N GLY A 87 13.09 -14.59 -12.23
CA GLY A 87 11.68 -14.27 -12.19
C GLY A 87 11.26 -13.27 -13.26
N LYS A 88 10.07 -12.70 -13.10
CA LYS A 88 9.48 -11.79 -14.09
C LYS A 88 10.10 -10.39 -14.05
N TRP A 89 10.35 -9.89 -12.86
CA TRP A 89 10.73 -8.50 -12.63
C TRP A 89 12.24 -8.33 -12.61
N ASP A 90 12.73 -7.24 -13.14
CA ASP A 90 14.15 -6.87 -13.13
C ASP A 90 14.53 -6.00 -11.96
N ILE A 91 13.62 -5.11 -11.54
CA ILE A 91 13.85 -4.15 -10.46
C ILE A 91 12.57 -3.88 -9.68
N LEU A 92 12.72 -3.65 -8.39
CA LEU A 92 11.70 -3.12 -7.50
C LEU A 92 12.21 -1.82 -6.90
N LEU A 93 11.34 -0.83 -6.84
CA LEU A 93 11.59 0.46 -6.21
C LEU A 93 10.49 0.70 -5.16
N VAL A 94 10.88 1.13 -3.97
CA VAL A 94 9.93 1.52 -2.91
C VAL A 94 10.10 3.02 -2.65
N TRP A 95 9.02 3.76 -2.83
CA TRP A 95 8.95 5.19 -2.59
C TRP A 95 8.07 5.46 -1.38
N HIS A 96 8.62 6.15 -0.39
CA HIS A 96 7.82 6.59 0.74
C HIS A 96 6.92 7.78 0.34
N LEU A 97 5.64 7.73 0.78
CA LEU A 97 4.69 8.81 0.61
C LEU A 97 4.70 9.68 1.87
N GLU A 98 5.51 10.73 1.87
CA GLU A 98 5.68 11.61 3.04
C GLU A 98 4.37 12.25 3.53
N GLY A 99 3.48 12.58 2.60
CA GLY A 99 2.13 13.07 2.89
C GLY A 99 1.10 11.94 3.07
N GLY A 100 1.54 10.68 3.15
CA GLY A 100 0.67 9.51 3.23
C GLY A 100 -0.27 9.42 2.03
N THR A 101 -1.51 8.98 2.25
CA THR A 101 -2.51 8.84 1.19
C THR A 101 -2.91 10.18 0.55
N ALA A 102 -2.61 11.32 1.18
CA ALA A 102 -2.87 12.63 0.61
C ALA A 102 -2.02 12.92 -0.66
N ASP A 103 -0.90 12.23 -0.82
CA ASP A 103 -0.06 12.36 -2.00
C ASP A 103 -0.69 11.73 -3.26
N LEU A 104 -1.63 10.82 -3.09
CA LEU A 104 -2.34 10.17 -4.19
C LEU A 104 -3.27 11.12 -4.98
N LYS A 105 -3.53 12.31 -4.47
CA LYS A 105 -4.31 13.34 -5.20
C LYS A 105 -3.60 13.90 -6.43
N TRP A 106 -2.28 13.75 -6.51
CA TRP A 106 -1.49 14.35 -7.57
C TRP A 106 -1.42 13.45 -8.80
N PHE A 107 -1.87 13.94 -9.94
CA PHE A 107 -1.52 13.35 -11.23
C PHE A 107 -0.04 13.63 -11.56
N ARG A 108 0.43 14.82 -11.21
CA ARG A 108 1.83 15.25 -11.31
C ARG A 108 2.18 16.06 -10.07
N SER A 109 2.96 15.47 -9.19
CA SER A 109 3.30 16.09 -7.92
C SER A 109 4.24 17.30 -8.09
N PRO A 110 4.30 18.21 -7.10
CA PRO A 110 5.29 19.29 -7.10
C PRO A 110 6.72 18.78 -7.25
N ASP A 111 7.05 17.64 -6.65
CA ASP A 111 8.40 17.05 -6.74
C ASP A 111 8.67 16.45 -8.11
N ASN A 112 7.69 15.85 -8.77
CA ASN A 112 7.83 15.45 -10.18
C ASN A 112 8.15 16.63 -11.09
N ILE A 113 7.57 17.81 -10.81
CA ILE A 113 7.85 19.02 -11.58
C ILE A 113 9.28 19.49 -11.32
N LYS A 114 9.73 19.56 -10.06
CA LYS A 114 11.09 19.95 -9.70
C LYS A 114 12.11 19.00 -10.33
N TRP A 115 11.86 17.69 -10.19
CA TRP A 115 12.72 16.67 -10.75
C TRP A 115 12.87 16.79 -12.28
N PHE A 116 11.75 16.94 -13.00
CA PHE A 116 11.78 17.06 -14.45
C PHE A 116 12.47 18.34 -14.92
N ASN A 117 12.32 19.46 -14.18
CA ASN A 117 13.05 20.70 -14.46
C ASN A 117 14.57 20.52 -14.25
N ALA A 118 14.98 19.85 -13.17
CA ALA A 118 16.38 19.53 -12.94
C ALA A 118 16.96 18.61 -14.02
N LEU A 119 16.19 17.60 -14.45
CA LEU A 119 16.55 16.74 -15.58
C LEU A 119 16.76 17.56 -16.87
N ALA A 120 15.86 18.51 -17.13
CA ALA A 120 15.97 19.39 -18.28
C ALA A 120 17.21 20.29 -18.23
N GLU A 121 17.46 20.91 -17.08
CA GLU A 121 18.68 21.75 -16.91
C GLU A 121 19.97 20.96 -17.11
N LEU A 122 20.05 19.73 -16.63
CA LEU A 122 21.23 18.87 -16.74
C LEU A 122 21.43 18.29 -18.14
N ASN A 123 20.39 18.24 -18.97
CA ASN A 123 20.44 17.53 -20.26
C ASN A 123 20.16 18.42 -21.49
N GLY A 124 20.16 19.74 -21.33
CA GLY A 124 20.07 20.66 -22.49
C GLY A 124 18.62 21.11 -22.81
N GLY A 125 17.74 21.09 -21.83
CA GLY A 125 16.39 21.66 -21.91
C GLY A 125 15.26 20.65 -21.94
N GLN A 126 14.04 21.17 -21.94
CA GLN A 126 12.80 20.36 -21.78
C GLN A 126 12.64 19.29 -22.88
N GLU A 127 12.98 19.64 -24.13
CA GLU A 127 12.88 18.68 -25.22
C GLU A 127 13.85 17.52 -25.08
N ALA A 128 15.10 17.80 -24.64
CA ALA A 128 16.10 16.77 -24.41
C ALA A 128 15.70 15.86 -23.21
N ALA A 129 15.17 16.44 -22.14
CA ALA A 129 14.64 15.67 -21.01
C ALA A 129 13.47 14.78 -21.43
N GLN A 130 12.56 15.28 -22.25
CA GLN A 130 11.43 14.48 -22.75
C GLN A 130 11.92 13.31 -23.62
N LYS A 131 12.86 13.54 -24.54
CA LYS A 131 13.47 12.46 -25.34
C LYS A 131 14.12 11.38 -24.47
N LEU A 132 14.80 11.81 -23.41
CA LEU A 132 15.45 10.89 -22.46
C LEU A 132 14.41 10.06 -21.69
N TRP A 133 13.33 10.70 -21.25
CA TRP A 133 12.21 10.01 -20.61
C TRP A 133 11.53 9.02 -21.55
N ASP A 134 11.31 9.41 -22.81
CA ASP A 134 10.71 8.54 -23.83
C ASP A 134 11.64 7.35 -24.15
N GLU A 135 12.95 7.60 -24.22
CA GLU A 135 13.95 6.54 -24.39
C GLU A 135 13.86 5.55 -23.23
N PHE A 136 13.91 6.02 -21.98
CA PHE A 136 13.78 5.17 -20.80
C PHE A 136 12.46 4.39 -20.82
N SER A 137 11.35 5.06 -21.04
CA SER A 137 10.01 4.44 -21.11
C SER A 137 9.95 3.36 -22.19
N SER A 138 10.63 3.58 -23.31
CA SER A 138 10.70 2.60 -24.39
C SER A 138 11.42 1.31 -24.03
N THR A 139 12.25 1.33 -22.98
CA THR A 139 12.96 0.13 -22.49
C THR A 139 12.07 -0.80 -21.66
N ILE A 140 10.96 -0.28 -21.13
CA ILE A 140 10.06 -1.00 -20.23
C ILE A 140 9.16 -1.93 -21.04
N ALA A 141 9.11 -3.21 -20.65
CA ALA A 141 8.20 -4.20 -21.20
C ALA A 141 6.89 -4.24 -20.40
N ASP A 142 6.99 -4.16 -19.08
CA ASP A 142 5.85 -4.19 -18.15
C ASP A 142 6.21 -3.47 -16.86
N SER A 143 5.23 -2.86 -16.22
CA SER A 143 5.39 -2.27 -14.89
C SER A 143 4.10 -2.36 -14.09
N VAL A 144 4.24 -2.58 -12.79
CA VAL A 144 3.13 -2.60 -11.84
C VAL A 144 3.48 -1.69 -10.68
N THR A 145 2.54 -0.82 -10.33
CA THR A 145 2.62 0.02 -9.15
C THR A 145 1.59 -0.47 -8.14
N GLN A 146 2.03 -0.70 -6.92
CA GLN A 146 1.18 -1.09 -5.79
C GLN A 146 1.32 -0.06 -4.68
N LEU A 147 0.23 0.16 -3.96
CA LEU A 147 0.24 0.94 -2.74
C LEU A 147 0.24 -0.03 -1.55
N GLY A 148 1.14 0.17 -0.63
CA GLY A 148 1.23 -0.58 0.61
C GLY A 148 1.41 0.34 1.81
N HIS A 149 1.51 -0.27 2.97
CA HIS A 149 1.98 0.42 4.17
C HIS A 149 2.87 -0.52 4.97
N HIS A 150 3.76 0.04 5.74
CA HIS A 150 4.54 -0.68 6.72
C HIS A 150 4.42 -0.03 8.10
N HIS A 151 4.69 -0.80 9.15
CA HIS A 151 4.70 -0.33 10.52
C HIS A 151 6.15 -0.21 11.00
N THR A 152 6.56 0.97 11.43
CA THR A 152 7.92 1.21 11.92
C THR A 152 8.24 0.38 13.18
N ALA A 153 7.23 0.05 13.98
CA ALA A 153 7.38 -0.77 15.19
C ALA A 153 7.64 -2.26 14.90
N MET A 154 7.26 -2.76 13.72
CA MET A 154 7.42 -4.18 13.33
C MET A 154 8.75 -4.46 12.61
N ALA A 155 9.52 -3.46 12.28
CA ALA A 155 10.79 -3.55 11.56
C ALA A 155 12.02 -3.76 12.48
N LYS A 156 11.81 -4.20 13.74
CA LYS A 156 12.88 -4.45 14.71
C LYS A 156 13.18 -5.93 14.89
#